data_2399aab3894ba167546669bd7868c363
#
_entry.id   2399aab3894ba167546669bd7868c363
#
_cell.length_a   1.000
_cell.length_b   1.000
_cell.length_c   1.000
_cell.angle_alpha   90.00
_cell.angle_beta   90.00
_cell.angle_gamma   90.00
#
_symmetry.space_group_name_H-M   'P 1'
#
loop_
_entity.id
_entity.type
_entity.pdbx_description
1 polymer ?
#
loop_
_entity_poly.entity_id
_entity_poly.type
_entity_poly.pdbx_seq_one_letter_code
_entity_poly.pdbx_strand_id
1 'polypeptide(L)'
;MDINMKNSLLIFLFCCSGFMYGQGTWTRLFDQPVYGLAINPKNPNMMIAGGLGRTLYRTYDAGRTWQIDSIEFRSGSSQLTNVLISSVDTNVVLIGGVFNSIRRSTNQGRDWETVFETEKPQFLTPGETIIEKPDEPQLIYAGDNASNRIFRSKDIGKSWDTLGTLNVPALCTIAFRHDSTNIMYAGCKTGIIERSTDAGVTWKRVTILRAFQDAEIPKIIFSKKDPLLGFAIIAYFLPNNKPNGGVFKTTDGGYSWKEHYWRDTSFWAICFAEKPQQDLIFLGGFSDANDIIPGPGSIMKSDLSSSVRMEFDDEIPWFINQGGIMPRRNVWMLRSVNFSNDMLVYAATEAGFYRYTESTVQVEEKEQVQEYFINGLTLRSNSAINTTMNISSIDGRILKTGIGEVLFHDLSDGVYLVSNSVKQSLPILLLKMSNQLNLLIGS
;
A
#
# COMPACT_ATOMS: atom_id res chain seq x y z
N MET A 1 -40.85 -9.56 -57.84
CA MET A 1 -39.38 -9.51 -57.72
C MET A 1 -39.08 -9.14 -56.29
N ASP A 2 -39.15 -10.16 -55.42
CA ASP A 2 -39.05 -10.00 -53.95
C ASP A 2 -37.60 -10.03 -53.55
N ILE A 3 -37.13 -8.92 -53.02
CA ILE A 3 -35.80 -8.82 -52.39
C ILE A 3 -35.96 -9.17 -50.92
N ASN A 4 -35.63 -10.42 -50.61
CA ASN A 4 -35.49 -10.87 -49.23
C ASN A 4 -34.22 -10.24 -48.60
N MET A 5 -34.37 -9.12 -47.93
CA MET A 5 -33.31 -8.62 -47.03
C MET A 5 -33.28 -9.46 -45.76
N LYS A 6 -32.32 -10.37 -45.69
CA LYS A 6 -31.94 -11.03 -44.42
C LYS A 6 -31.35 -9.96 -43.51
N ASN A 7 -32.09 -9.61 -42.50
CA ASN A 7 -31.59 -8.74 -41.41
C ASN A 7 -30.54 -9.50 -40.59
N SER A 8 -29.29 -9.39 -41.01
CA SER A 8 -28.14 -9.71 -40.11
C SER A 8 -27.83 -8.47 -39.30
N LEU A 9 -28.32 -8.42 -38.07
CA LEU A 9 -27.98 -7.36 -37.16
C LEU A 9 -26.56 -7.62 -36.62
N LEU A 10 -25.59 -6.88 -37.13
CA LEU A 10 -24.22 -6.89 -36.63
C LEU A 10 -24.21 -5.98 -35.38
N ILE A 11 -24.12 -6.59 -34.20
CA ILE A 11 -24.03 -5.83 -32.95
C ILE A 11 -22.55 -5.63 -32.64
N PHE A 12 -22.05 -4.41 -32.82
CA PHE A 12 -20.75 -4.01 -32.29
C PHE A 12 -20.89 -3.72 -30.79
N LEU A 13 -20.40 -4.61 -29.94
CA LEU A 13 -20.17 -4.30 -28.54
C LEU A 13 -18.88 -3.46 -28.45
N PHE A 14 -19.03 -2.16 -28.24
CA PHE A 14 -17.95 -1.35 -27.72
C PHE A 14 -17.74 -1.78 -26.24
N CYS A 15 -16.89 -2.75 -26.00
CA CYS A 15 -16.29 -2.88 -24.69
C CYS A 15 -15.31 -1.72 -24.52
N CYS A 16 -15.59 -0.82 -23.60
CA CYS A 16 -14.54 0.03 -23.05
C CYS A 16 -13.41 -0.91 -22.60
N SER A 17 -12.27 -0.81 -23.28
CA SER A 17 -11.03 -1.47 -22.84
C SER A 17 -10.61 -0.89 -21.50
N GLY A 18 -11.23 -1.34 -20.44
CA GLY A 18 -10.69 -1.21 -19.10
C GLY A 18 -9.45 -2.10 -19.07
N PHE A 19 -8.28 -1.51 -19.00
CA PHE A 19 -7.07 -2.24 -18.75
C PHE A 19 -7.24 -2.97 -17.42
N MET A 20 -7.52 -4.26 -17.45
CA MET A 20 -7.51 -5.08 -16.24
C MET A 20 -6.06 -5.31 -15.87
N TYR A 21 -5.54 -4.51 -14.95
CA TYR A 21 -4.34 -4.88 -14.23
C TYR A 21 -4.61 -6.19 -13.50
N GLY A 22 -3.69 -7.14 -13.59
CA GLY A 22 -3.79 -8.36 -12.80
C GLY A 22 -3.98 -7.99 -11.33
N GLN A 23 -4.99 -8.57 -10.70
CA GLN A 23 -5.19 -8.36 -9.26
C GLN A 23 -3.94 -8.82 -8.53
N GLY A 24 -3.37 -7.95 -7.72
CA GLY A 24 -2.23 -8.30 -6.92
C GLY A 24 -2.62 -9.26 -5.79
N THR A 25 -1.66 -10.02 -5.32
CA THR A 25 -1.87 -11.01 -4.26
C THR A 25 -1.00 -10.76 -3.06
N TRP A 26 -1.54 -10.99 -1.87
CA TRP A 26 -0.80 -10.96 -0.62
C TRP A 26 -0.29 -12.36 -0.25
N THR A 27 0.94 -12.41 0.24
CA THR A 27 1.57 -13.63 0.76
C THR A 27 2.16 -13.32 2.12
N ARG A 28 1.84 -14.14 3.13
CA ARG A 28 2.52 -14.07 4.42
C ARG A 28 3.91 -14.69 4.29
N LEU A 29 4.94 -13.92 4.62
CA LEU A 29 6.33 -14.36 4.58
C LEU A 29 6.75 -15.02 5.89
N PHE A 30 6.28 -14.46 7.02
CA PHE A 30 6.46 -15.11 8.31
C PHE A 30 5.53 -14.51 9.39
N ASP A 31 5.41 -15.15 10.56
CA ASP A 31 4.34 -14.93 11.53
C ASP A 31 4.76 -14.19 12.81
N GLN A 32 6.00 -13.68 12.87
CA GLN A 32 6.45 -12.92 14.02
C GLN A 32 6.18 -11.42 13.82
N PRO A 33 5.91 -10.67 14.92
CA PRO A 33 5.71 -9.23 14.83
C PRO A 33 6.89 -8.49 14.21
N VAL A 34 6.60 -7.57 13.30
CA VAL A 34 7.57 -6.68 12.65
C VAL A 34 7.14 -5.23 12.81
N TYR A 35 8.07 -4.38 13.25
CA TYR A 35 7.83 -2.97 13.54
C TYR A 35 8.61 -2.03 12.64
N GLY A 36 9.80 -2.43 12.20
CA GLY A 36 10.66 -1.67 11.29
C GLY A 36 11.08 -2.51 10.09
N LEU A 37 11.31 -1.89 8.95
CA LEU A 37 11.69 -2.57 7.72
C LEU A 37 12.58 -1.71 6.86
N ALA A 38 13.70 -2.25 6.42
CA ALA A 38 14.50 -1.72 5.31
C ALA A 38 14.68 -2.78 4.23
N ILE A 39 14.51 -2.35 2.99
CA ILE A 39 14.76 -3.15 1.79
C ILE A 39 16.03 -2.60 1.15
N ASN A 40 16.96 -3.47 0.80
CA ASN A 40 18.20 -3.04 0.15
C ASN A 40 17.87 -2.41 -1.23
N PRO A 41 18.20 -1.13 -1.45
CA PRO A 41 17.81 -0.43 -2.67
C PRO A 41 18.48 -0.94 -3.94
N LYS A 42 19.59 -1.68 -3.80
CA LYS A 42 20.34 -2.28 -4.93
C LYS A 42 20.02 -3.76 -5.12
N ASN A 43 19.50 -4.43 -4.09
CA ASN A 43 19.16 -5.85 -4.14
C ASN A 43 17.95 -6.14 -3.24
N PRO A 44 16.72 -6.05 -3.77
CA PRO A 44 15.51 -6.26 -2.96
C PRO A 44 15.35 -7.67 -2.36
N ASN A 45 16.21 -8.62 -2.74
CA ASN A 45 16.24 -9.91 -2.06
C ASN A 45 16.78 -9.81 -0.63
N MET A 46 17.59 -8.76 -0.36
CA MET A 46 18.10 -8.48 0.99
C MET A 46 17.17 -7.49 1.70
N MET A 47 16.68 -7.90 2.87
CA MET A 47 15.88 -7.06 3.76
C MET A 47 16.32 -7.25 5.19
N ILE A 48 16.13 -6.21 5.98
CA ILE A 48 16.33 -6.23 7.42
C ILE A 48 15.06 -5.71 8.07
N ALA A 49 14.52 -6.47 9.02
CA ALA A 49 13.30 -6.13 9.73
C ALA A 49 13.54 -6.12 11.25
N GLY A 50 12.97 -5.11 11.90
CA GLY A 50 13.03 -4.97 13.35
C GLY A 50 11.82 -5.61 14.01
N GLY A 51 12.07 -6.47 14.98
CA GLY A 51 11.06 -7.16 15.76
C GLY A 51 10.82 -6.57 17.14
N LEU A 52 10.18 -7.36 17.98
CA LEU A 52 9.95 -7.03 19.38
C LEU A 52 11.26 -7.12 20.19
N GLY A 53 11.42 -6.21 21.12
CA GLY A 53 12.58 -6.18 22.00
C GLY A 53 13.86 -5.84 21.23
N ARG A 54 14.78 -6.77 21.21
CA ARG A 54 16.08 -6.65 20.55
C ARG A 54 16.16 -7.50 19.28
N THR A 55 15.05 -8.06 18.84
CA THR A 55 15.03 -9.03 17.74
C THR A 55 15.22 -8.34 16.39
N LEU A 56 16.11 -8.89 15.60
CA LEU A 56 16.39 -8.49 14.24
C LEU A 56 16.18 -9.68 13.31
N TYR A 57 15.51 -9.47 12.20
CA TYR A 57 15.31 -10.46 11.17
C TYR A 57 16.05 -10.03 9.92
N ARG A 58 16.81 -10.94 9.30
CA ARG A 58 17.51 -10.71 8.04
C ARG A 58 17.16 -11.78 7.03
N THR A 59 16.94 -11.35 5.79
CA THR A 59 16.75 -12.26 4.65
C THR A 59 17.67 -11.84 3.50
N TYR A 60 18.03 -12.80 2.66
CA TYR A 60 18.82 -12.60 1.44
C TYR A 60 18.15 -13.23 0.21
N ASP A 61 16.91 -13.70 0.36
CA ASP A 61 16.14 -14.44 -0.63
C ASP A 61 14.68 -13.91 -0.77
N ALA A 62 14.52 -12.61 -0.61
CA ALA A 62 13.23 -11.90 -0.68
C ALA A 62 12.19 -12.40 0.35
N GLY A 63 12.65 -12.80 1.53
CA GLY A 63 11.80 -13.22 2.64
C GLY A 63 11.35 -14.66 2.60
N ARG A 64 11.96 -15.52 1.78
CA ARG A 64 11.69 -16.97 1.79
C ARG A 64 12.25 -17.65 3.04
N THR A 65 13.45 -17.22 3.45
CA THR A 65 14.09 -17.66 4.69
C THR A 65 14.57 -16.46 5.50
N TRP A 66 14.61 -16.62 6.81
CA TRP A 66 15.00 -15.55 7.73
C TRP A 66 16.01 -16.02 8.74
N GLN A 67 17.04 -15.22 8.94
CA GLN A 67 17.98 -15.33 10.05
C GLN A 67 17.49 -14.44 11.19
N ILE A 68 17.50 -14.97 12.41
CA ILE A 68 17.04 -14.26 13.60
C ILE A 68 18.25 -13.95 14.46
N ASP A 69 18.45 -12.67 14.74
CA ASP A 69 19.55 -12.16 15.54
C ASP A 69 19.02 -11.30 16.69
N SER A 70 19.89 -10.95 17.61
CA SER A 70 19.60 -10.01 18.68
C SER A 70 20.65 -8.90 18.70
N ILE A 71 20.17 -7.66 18.90
CA ILE A 71 21.06 -6.50 19.03
C ILE A 71 21.13 -6.07 20.49
N GLU A 72 22.36 -5.93 21.01
CA GLU A 72 22.57 -5.42 22.35
C GLU A 72 22.35 -3.90 22.42
N PHE A 73 21.47 -3.47 23.33
CA PHE A 73 21.25 -2.09 23.71
C PHE A 73 21.40 -1.94 25.23
N ARG A 74 21.79 -0.74 25.67
CA ARG A 74 22.08 -0.49 27.10
C ARG A 74 20.89 -0.65 28.03
N SER A 75 19.68 -0.29 27.60
CA SER A 75 18.49 -0.37 28.46
C SER A 75 17.20 -0.40 27.66
N GLY A 76 16.15 -0.93 28.26
CA GLY A 76 14.80 -0.95 27.72
C GLY A 76 14.64 -1.87 26.53
N SER A 77 13.44 -2.31 26.29
CA SER A 77 13.15 -3.08 25.07
C SER A 77 11.69 -2.89 24.71
N SER A 78 11.39 -2.29 23.59
CA SER A 78 10.04 -2.42 23.08
C SER A 78 10.01 -2.86 21.63
N GLN A 79 10.54 -2.08 20.71
CA GLN A 79 10.45 -2.41 19.28
C GLN A 79 11.61 -1.77 18.52
N LEU A 80 12.09 -2.43 17.49
CA LEU A 80 13.03 -1.86 16.54
C LEU A 80 12.24 -1.24 15.39
N THR A 81 11.99 0.06 15.46
CA THR A 81 11.10 0.78 14.53
C THR A 81 11.82 1.42 13.36
N ASN A 82 13.02 1.96 13.58
CA ASN A 82 13.81 2.63 12.56
C ASN A 82 14.94 1.72 12.07
N VAL A 83 14.85 1.29 10.83
CA VAL A 83 15.88 0.49 10.15
C VAL A 83 16.17 1.16 8.80
N LEU A 84 17.44 1.43 8.53
CA LEU A 84 17.91 2.03 7.27
C LEU A 84 19.06 1.19 6.71
N ILE A 85 18.96 0.75 5.46
CA ILE A 85 20.08 0.21 4.67
C ILE A 85 20.54 1.33 3.75
N SER A 86 21.81 1.71 3.85
CA SER A 86 22.32 2.82 3.04
C SER A 86 22.31 2.52 1.56
N SER A 87 21.86 3.49 0.77
CA SER A 87 21.88 3.41 -0.68
C SER A 87 23.28 3.67 -1.26
N VAL A 88 24.17 4.31 -0.52
CA VAL A 88 25.57 4.52 -0.89
C VAL A 88 26.35 3.21 -0.79
N ASP A 89 26.32 2.62 0.40
CA ASP A 89 26.96 1.33 0.71
C ASP A 89 25.97 0.42 1.42
N THR A 90 25.45 -0.56 0.71
CA THR A 90 24.43 -1.49 1.23
C THR A 90 24.94 -2.47 2.31
N ASN A 91 26.23 -2.46 2.62
CA ASN A 91 26.76 -3.12 3.81
C ASN A 91 26.49 -2.30 5.08
N VAL A 92 26.27 -0.98 4.92
CA VAL A 92 25.98 -0.09 6.05
C VAL A 92 24.50 -0.13 6.38
N VAL A 93 24.22 -0.43 7.64
CA VAL A 93 22.87 -0.47 8.20
C VAL A 93 22.83 0.37 9.46
N LEU A 94 21.81 1.18 9.60
CA LEU A 94 21.53 1.95 10.81
C LEU A 94 20.24 1.47 11.46
N ILE A 95 20.25 1.40 12.78
CA ILE A 95 19.06 1.09 13.57
C ILE A 95 18.95 2.09 14.72
N GLY A 96 17.75 2.63 14.85
CA GLY A 96 17.28 3.36 16.01
C GLY A 96 15.99 2.73 16.51
N GLY A 97 15.77 2.83 17.79
CA GLY A 97 14.56 2.28 18.40
C GLY A 97 14.20 3.04 19.68
N VAL A 98 13.55 2.37 20.60
CA VAL A 98 13.19 2.91 21.92
C VAL A 98 14.39 3.35 22.73
N PHE A 99 15.56 3.25 22.17
CA PHE A 99 16.83 3.44 22.84
C PHE A 99 17.40 4.82 22.51
N ASN A 100 18.15 5.34 23.45
CA ASN A 100 18.88 6.61 23.33
C ASN A 100 20.05 6.56 22.34
N SER A 101 20.14 5.53 21.51
CA SER A 101 21.30 5.32 20.63
C SER A 101 20.90 4.95 19.20
N ILE A 102 21.78 5.33 18.28
CA ILE A 102 21.81 4.79 16.92
C ILE A 102 22.93 3.78 16.87
N ARG A 103 22.59 2.58 16.38
CA ARG A 103 23.54 1.51 16.11
C ARG A 103 23.84 1.46 14.63
N ARG A 104 25.09 1.22 14.29
CA ARG A 104 25.57 1.13 12.91
C ARG A 104 26.28 -0.21 12.70
N SER A 105 26.00 -0.83 11.59
CA SER A 105 26.72 -1.99 11.05
C SER A 105 27.41 -1.61 9.75
N THR A 106 28.52 -2.26 9.44
CA THR A 106 29.25 -2.17 8.15
C THR A 106 29.30 -3.51 7.42
N ASN A 107 28.56 -4.50 7.89
CA ASN A 107 28.54 -5.85 7.35
C ASN A 107 27.12 -6.44 7.29
N GLN A 108 26.17 -5.61 6.83
CA GLN A 108 24.77 -6.01 6.63
C GLN A 108 24.05 -6.46 7.90
N GLY A 109 24.34 -5.80 9.01
CA GLY A 109 23.66 -6.06 10.28
C GLY A 109 24.17 -7.28 11.04
N ARG A 110 25.39 -7.76 10.76
CA ARG A 110 26.00 -8.87 11.54
C ARG A 110 26.64 -8.38 12.83
N ASP A 111 27.45 -7.33 12.74
CA ASP A 111 28.09 -6.71 13.89
C ASP A 111 27.66 -5.25 13.99
N TRP A 112 27.63 -4.73 15.22
CA TRP A 112 27.06 -3.42 15.52
C TRP A 112 27.95 -2.60 16.43
N GLU A 113 28.11 -1.33 16.09
CA GLU A 113 28.73 -0.31 16.95
C GLU A 113 27.72 0.76 17.35
N THR A 114 27.89 1.39 18.48
CA THR A 114 27.14 2.57 18.87
C THR A 114 27.80 3.80 18.26
N VAL A 115 27.09 4.52 17.37
CA VAL A 115 27.62 5.70 16.70
C VAL A 115 27.04 7.01 17.22
N PHE A 116 25.97 6.93 17.99
CA PHE A 116 25.33 8.11 18.58
C PHE A 116 24.55 7.70 19.85
N GLU A 117 24.68 8.51 20.90
CA GLU A 117 23.90 8.37 22.13
C GLU A 117 23.40 9.74 22.62
N THR A 118 22.21 9.76 23.22
CA THR A 118 21.65 10.91 23.92
C THR A 118 21.40 10.58 25.37
N GLU A 119 21.34 11.59 26.24
CA GLU A 119 21.06 11.39 27.67
C GLU A 119 19.63 10.89 27.94
N LYS A 120 18.70 11.21 27.05
CA LYS A 120 17.30 10.79 27.15
C LYS A 120 16.99 9.78 26.04
N PRO A 121 16.45 8.60 26.40
CA PRO A 121 16.14 7.59 25.41
C PRO A 121 14.96 8.05 24.56
N GLN A 122 15.08 8.06 23.25
CA GLN A 122 13.94 7.87 22.36
C GLN A 122 14.18 8.26 20.89
N PHE A 123 14.91 7.40 20.16
CA PHE A 123 14.67 7.25 18.74
C PHE A 123 13.46 6.33 18.48
N LEU A 124 12.64 6.14 19.51
CA LEU A 124 11.33 5.52 19.40
C LEU A 124 10.38 6.55 18.82
N THR A 125 10.17 6.44 17.57
CA THR A 125 9.09 7.18 16.95
C THR A 125 8.17 6.22 16.26
N PRO A 126 6.89 6.55 16.21
CA PRO A 126 5.95 5.78 15.43
C PRO A 126 6.29 5.77 13.93
N GLY A 127 7.04 6.74 13.44
CA GLY A 127 7.37 6.86 12.04
C GLY A 127 8.86 6.71 11.74
N GLU A 128 9.27 7.17 10.57
CA GLU A 128 10.66 7.19 10.15
C GLU A 128 11.31 8.51 10.51
N THR A 129 12.32 8.42 11.38
CA THR A 129 13.12 9.57 11.79
C THR A 129 14.60 9.39 11.51
N ILE A 130 15.03 8.24 10.96
CA ILE A 130 16.38 8.03 10.44
C ILE A 130 16.24 7.80 8.94
N ILE A 131 16.61 8.82 8.14
CA ILE A 131 16.41 8.80 6.70
C ILE A 131 17.61 9.39 5.94
N GLU A 132 17.87 8.88 4.74
CA GLU A 132 18.83 9.46 3.79
C GLU A 132 18.24 10.65 3.06
N LYS A 133 19.07 11.65 2.77
CA LYS A 133 18.70 12.74 1.84
C LYS A 133 18.67 12.17 0.40
N PRO A 134 17.58 12.30 -0.35
CA PRO A 134 17.39 11.58 -1.61
C PRO A 134 18.45 11.88 -2.69
N ASP A 135 18.94 13.11 -2.81
CA ASP A 135 19.92 13.56 -3.80
C ASP A 135 21.37 13.52 -3.27
N GLU A 136 21.55 13.42 -1.96
CA GLU A 136 22.86 13.32 -1.30
C GLU A 136 22.80 12.24 -0.22
N PRO A 137 22.73 10.95 -0.60
CA PRO A 137 22.41 9.88 0.36
C PRO A 137 23.53 9.58 1.38
N GLN A 138 24.73 10.16 1.22
CA GLN A 138 25.73 10.18 2.30
C GLN A 138 25.30 11.01 3.51
N LEU A 139 24.36 11.97 3.30
CA LEU A 139 23.74 12.76 4.37
C LEU A 139 22.57 11.97 4.95
N ILE A 140 22.66 11.65 6.23
CA ILE A 140 21.58 10.98 6.95
C ILE A 140 21.07 11.91 8.04
N TYR A 141 19.76 12.01 8.14
CA TYR A 141 19.09 12.81 9.15
C TYR A 141 18.48 11.91 10.20
N ALA A 142 18.50 12.37 11.44
CA ALA A 142 17.83 11.71 12.54
C ALA A 142 17.15 12.73 13.46
N GLY A 143 16.09 12.30 14.10
CA GLY A 143 15.45 13.07 15.15
C GLY A 143 14.81 12.18 16.19
N ASP A 144 14.70 12.66 17.40
CA ASP A 144 14.16 11.89 18.51
C ASP A 144 12.79 12.42 18.99
N ASN A 145 12.03 11.54 19.60
CA ASN A 145 10.70 11.85 20.12
C ASN A 145 10.76 12.59 21.49
N ALA A 146 11.91 12.60 22.18
CA ALA A 146 12.02 13.20 23.51
C ALA A 146 12.49 14.66 23.48
N SER A 147 13.09 15.08 22.38
CA SER A 147 13.56 16.44 22.19
C SER A 147 12.98 17.06 20.90
N ASN A 148 13.38 18.30 20.65
CA ASN A 148 13.05 18.99 19.41
C ASN A 148 14.26 19.08 18.47
N ARG A 149 15.32 18.28 18.70
CA ARG A 149 16.56 18.38 17.93
C ARG A 149 16.52 17.52 16.68
N ILE A 150 17.08 18.06 15.61
CA ILE A 150 17.40 17.35 14.38
C ILE A 150 18.91 17.14 14.33
N PHE A 151 19.32 15.93 14.06
CA PHE A 151 20.72 15.52 13.92
C PHE A 151 21.00 15.20 12.45
N ARG A 152 22.27 15.36 12.06
CA ARG A 152 22.73 15.03 10.71
C ARG A 152 24.07 14.33 10.78
N SER A 153 24.21 13.26 10.02
CA SER A 153 25.49 12.66 9.67
C SER A 153 25.88 13.08 8.24
N LYS A 154 27.18 13.25 8.01
CA LYS A 154 27.78 13.54 6.69
C LYS A 154 28.61 12.37 6.14
N ASP A 155 28.68 11.28 6.87
CA ASP A 155 29.59 10.16 6.67
C ASP A 155 28.87 8.79 6.80
N ILE A 156 27.66 8.73 6.24
CA ILE A 156 26.82 7.51 6.23
C ILE A 156 26.60 6.98 7.65
N GLY A 157 26.23 7.88 8.56
CA GLY A 157 25.85 7.55 9.92
C GLY A 157 26.99 7.21 10.88
N LYS A 158 28.26 7.47 10.50
CA LYS A 158 29.40 7.17 11.37
C LYS A 158 29.57 8.20 12.49
N SER A 159 29.33 9.47 12.20
CA SER A 159 29.34 10.56 13.19
C SER A 159 28.11 11.46 13.00
N TRP A 160 27.73 12.18 14.06
CA TRP A 160 26.49 12.95 14.11
C TRP A 160 26.69 14.32 14.75
N ASP A 161 26.14 15.35 14.10
CA ASP A 161 26.08 16.72 14.61
C ASP A 161 24.62 17.13 14.85
N THR A 162 24.37 17.95 15.87
CA THR A 162 23.09 18.67 15.96
C THR A 162 23.01 19.69 14.86
N LEU A 163 21.97 19.58 14.01
CA LEU A 163 21.79 20.45 12.85
C LEU A 163 20.88 21.63 13.15
N GLY A 164 19.72 21.37 13.76
CA GLY A 164 18.70 22.37 14.02
C GLY A 164 17.72 21.91 15.09
N THR A 165 16.73 22.75 15.35
CA THR A 165 15.68 22.46 16.34
C THR A 165 14.31 22.79 15.76
N LEU A 166 13.34 21.92 16.03
CA LEU A 166 11.93 22.15 15.80
C LEU A 166 11.37 23.14 16.83
N ASN A 167 10.28 23.82 16.50
CA ASN A 167 9.58 24.68 17.45
C ASN A 167 8.74 23.89 18.46
N VAL A 168 8.46 22.62 18.15
CA VAL A 168 7.73 21.69 19.01
C VAL A 168 8.51 20.41 19.23
N PRO A 169 8.44 19.81 20.44
CA PRO A 169 9.07 18.54 20.72
C PRO A 169 8.27 17.38 20.09
N ALA A 170 8.82 16.17 20.24
CA ALA A 170 8.20 14.91 19.89
C ALA A 170 7.98 14.73 18.37
N LEU A 171 9.09 14.71 17.66
CA LEU A 171 9.15 14.33 16.26
C LEU A 171 8.62 12.90 16.05
N CYS A 172 7.74 12.73 15.06
CA CYS A 172 7.23 11.43 14.65
C CYS A 172 7.77 10.98 13.30
N THR A 173 8.00 11.90 12.36
CA THR A 173 8.51 11.57 11.02
C THR A 173 9.24 12.73 10.38
N ILE A 174 10.20 12.42 9.51
CA ILE A 174 10.84 13.36 8.60
C ILE A 174 10.51 12.95 7.17
N ALA A 175 10.23 13.92 6.29
CA ALA A 175 10.01 13.70 4.88
C ALA A 175 10.71 14.75 4.03
N PHE A 176 11.17 14.34 2.85
CA PHE A 176 11.73 15.24 1.84
C PHE A 176 10.74 15.46 0.70
N ARG A 177 10.78 16.62 0.10
CA ARG A 177 10.17 16.86 -1.20
C ARG A 177 11.13 16.44 -2.31
N HIS A 178 10.66 15.69 -3.30
CA HIS A 178 11.55 15.05 -4.27
C HIS A 178 12.14 15.99 -5.32
N ASP A 179 11.48 17.11 -5.62
CA ASP A 179 11.98 18.13 -6.57
C ASP A 179 12.96 19.13 -5.94
N SER A 180 12.97 19.20 -4.62
CA SER A 180 13.86 20.07 -3.86
C SER A 180 14.08 19.51 -2.46
N THR A 181 15.13 18.73 -2.29
CA THR A 181 15.43 18.01 -1.04
C THR A 181 15.92 18.93 0.10
N ASN A 182 16.15 20.24 -0.18
CA ASN A 182 16.29 21.24 0.87
C ASN A 182 14.95 21.58 1.54
N ILE A 183 13.83 21.21 0.91
CA ILE A 183 12.50 21.33 1.51
C ILE A 183 12.19 20.04 2.25
N MET A 184 12.09 20.16 3.57
CA MET A 184 11.84 19.07 4.49
C MET A 184 10.58 19.34 5.30
N TYR A 185 9.93 18.27 5.71
CA TYR A 185 8.77 18.30 6.58
C TYR A 185 9.01 17.44 7.81
N ALA A 186 8.59 17.91 8.96
CA ALA A 186 8.56 17.19 10.23
C ALA A 186 7.11 17.05 10.68
N GLY A 187 6.66 15.82 10.86
CA GLY A 187 5.40 15.49 11.52
C GLY A 187 5.67 15.26 13.01
N CYS A 188 4.91 15.94 13.86
CA CYS A 188 5.13 15.91 15.30
C CYS A 188 3.88 15.39 16.03
N LYS A 189 4.03 15.06 17.31
CA LYS A 189 2.90 14.96 18.23
C LYS A 189 2.12 16.27 18.23
N THR A 190 0.89 16.26 18.71
CA THR A 190 -0.03 17.40 18.65
C THR A 190 -0.54 17.74 17.24
N GLY A 191 -0.33 16.82 16.27
CA GLY A 191 -0.82 17.00 14.90
C GLY A 191 -0.16 18.14 14.13
N ILE A 192 1.02 18.58 14.55
CA ILE A 192 1.72 19.72 13.96
C ILE A 192 2.62 19.25 12.82
N ILE A 193 2.57 19.98 11.70
CA ILE A 193 3.58 19.90 10.63
C ILE A 193 4.45 21.14 10.68
N GLU A 194 5.76 20.93 10.73
CA GLU A 194 6.78 21.95 10.51
C GLU A 194 7.49 21.74 9.17
N ARG A 195 7.98 22.81 8.57
CA ARG A 195 8.72 22.80 7.32
C ARG A 195 10.03 23.56 7.45
N SER A 196 11.07 22.98 6.88
CA SER A 196 12.34 23.64 6.59
C SER A 196 12.46 23.91 5.09
N THR A 197 13.19 24.96 4.71
CA THR A 197 13.57 25.28 3.33
C THR A 197 15.08 25.38 3.17
N ASP A 198 15.83 25.05 4.19
CA ASP A 198 17.29 25.16 4.29
C ASP A 198 17.92 23.83 4.78
N ALA A 199 17.38 22.71 4.31
CA ALA A 199 17.84 21.35 4.61
C ALA A 199 17.89 21.06 6.12
N GLY A 200 16.87 21.52 6.89
CA GLY A 200 16.68 21.17 8.28
C GLY A 200 17.38 22.07 9.30
N VAL A 201 18.00 23.18 8.85
CA VAL A 201 18.66 24.13 9.76
C VAL A 201 17.64 24.95 10.54
N THR A 202 16.64 25.50 9.85
CA THR A 202 15.54 26.24 10.48
C THR A 202 14.19 25.66 10.13
N TRP A 203 13.24 25.78 11.06
CA TRP A 203 11.93 25.17 10.93
C TRP A 203 10.82 26.19 11.22
N LYS A 204 9.74 26.10 10.48
CA LYS A 204 8.53 26.95 10.66
C LYS A 204 7.29 26.05 10.65
N ARG A 205 6.37 26.33 11.58
CA ARG A 205 5.06 25.68 11.59
C ARG A 205 4.30 25.98 10.30
N VAL A 206 3.80 24.96 9.67
CA VAL A 206 2.91 25.06 8.50
C VAL A 206 1.45 25.02 8.93
N THR A 207 1.09 24.01 9.71
CA THR A 207 -0.29 23.75 10.08
C THR A 207 -0.40 22.87 11.32
N ILE A 208 -1.61 22.78 11.84
CA ILE A 208 -2.03 21.80 12.84
C ILE A 208 -3.16 21.00 12.20
N LEU A 209 -2.94 19.72 11.93
CA LEU A 209 -3.93 18.85 11.32
C LEU A 209 -5.00 18.39 12.34
N ARG A 210 -4.57 18.10 13.55
CA ARG A 210 -5.41 17.76 14.71
C ARG A 210 -4.84 18.38 15.96
N ALA A 211 -5.58 19.24 16.62
CA ALA A 211 -5.15 19.98 17.80
C ALA A 211 -5.34 19.17 19.11
N PHE A 212 -4.84 17.95 19.14
CA PHE A 212 -4.88 17.08 20.32
C PHE A 212 -3.47 16.73 20.77
N GLN A 213 -3.25 16.65 22.07
CA GLN A 213 -1.92 16.46 22.67
C GLN A 213 -1.21 15.18 22.17
N ASP A 214 -1.95 14.12 21.93
CA ASP A 214 -1.43 12.82 21.52
C ASP A 214 -1.74 12.47 20.08
N ALA A 215 -2.14 13.44 19.24
CA ALA A 215 -2.33 13.24 17.81
C ALA A 215 -0.95 13.14 17.13
N GLU A 216 -0.54 11.94 16.78
CA GLU A 216 0.75 11.67 16.15
C GLU A 216 0.64 11.72 14.62
N ILE A 217 1.64 12.29 13.96
CA ILE A 217 1.80 12.24 12.49
C ILE A 217 2.90 11.21 12.17
N PRO A 218 2.57 9.91 12.11
CA PRO A 218 3.58 8.86 11.95
C PRO A 218 4.23 8.86 10.58
N LYS A 219 3.58 9.45 9.56
CA LYS A 219 4.17 9.50 8.23
C LYS A 219 3.67 10.69 7.41
N ILE A 220 4.61 11.29 6.66
CA ILE A 220 4.39 12.23 5.57
C ILE A 220 5.09 11.67 4.34
N ILE A 221 4.43 11.68 3.19
CA ILE A 221 5.00 11.23 1.91
C ILE A 221 4.70 12.23 0.80
N PHE A 222 5.63 12.34 -0.16
CA PHE A 222 5.44 13.09 -1.39
C PHE A 222 5.61 12.17 -2.60
N SER A 223 4.83 12.41 -3.66
CA SER A 223 4.97 11.69 -4.90
C SER A 223 6.29 12.08 -5.60
N LYS A 224 6.98 11.11 -6.20
CA LYS A 224 8.14 11.37 -7.04
C LYS A 224 7.76 11.90 -8.41
N LYS A 225 6.57 11.53 -8.92
CA LYS A 225 6.06 11.96 -10.22
C LYS A 225 5.45 13.36 -10.17
N ASP A 226 4.76 13.67 -9.07
CA ASP A 226 4.18 14.99 -8.80
C ASP A 226 4.63 15.47 -7.42
N PRO A 227 5.75 16.17 -7.30
CA PRO A 227 6.29 16.59 -6.01
C PRO A 227 5.41 17.59 -5.24
N LEU A 228 4.38 18.17 -5.88
CA LEU A 228 3.41 19.01 -5.21
C LEU A 228 2.31 18.18 -4.52
N LEU A 229 2.14 16.92 -4.93
CA LEU A 229 1.21 15.98 -4.32
C LEU A 229 1.87 15.28 -3.13
N GLY A 230 1.23 15.36 -1.97
CA GLY A 230 1.68 14.67 -0.77
C GLY A 230 0.52 14.27 0.13
N PHE A 231 0.82 13.36 1.05
CA PHE A 231 -0.12 12.88 2.05
C PHE A 231 0.53 12.84 3.43
N ALA A 232 -0.26 13.16 4.44
CA ALA A 232 0.06 12.98 5.85
C ALA A 232 -1.04 12.16 6.51
N ILE A 233 -0.66 11.24 7.39
CA ILE A 233 -1.60 10.42 8.16
C ILE A 233 -1.52 10.76 9.63
N ILE A 234 -2.63 10.56 10.33
CA ILE A 234 -2.70 10.76 11.78
C ILE A 234 -3.13 9.47 12.47
N ALA A 235 -2.41 9.16 13.55
CA ALA A 235 -2.80 8.18 14.54
C ALA A 235 -3.27 8.91 15.82
N TYR A 236 -4.54 8.80 16.13
CA TYR A 236 -5.11 9.40 17.33
C TYR A 236 -6.41 8.69 17.74
N PHE A 237 -6.60 8.59 19.05
CA PHE A 237 -7.83 8.08 19.67
C PHE A 237 -8.38 9.10 20.66
N LEU A 238 -9.68 9.28 20.62
CA LEU A 238 -10.40 10.06 21.63
C LEU A 238 -10.32 9.35 23.00
N PRO A 239 -10.58 10.05 24.12
CA PRO A 239 -10.57 9.44 25.45
C PRO A 239 -11.55 8.25 25.62
N ASN A 240 -12.52 8.10 24.73
CA ASN A 240 -13.46 6.97 24.68
C ASN A 240 -12.98 5.84 23.72
N ASN A 241 -11.72 5.83 23.37
CA ASN A 241 -11.06 4.90 22.45
C ASN A 241 -11.62 4.88 21.02
N LYS A 242 -12.40 5.89 20.61
CA LYS A 242 -12.80 6.02 19.21
C LYS A 242 -11.66 6.62 18.39
N PRO A 243 -11.31 6.01 17.26
CA PRO A 243 -10.29 6.57 16.39
C PRO A 243 -10.72 7.95 15.84
N ASN A 244 -9.80 8.89 15.80
CA ASN A 244 -10.01 10.24 15.28
C ASN A 244 -8.75 10.74 14.55
N GLY A 245 -8.20 9.90 13.73
CA GLY A 245 -7.04 10.18 12.90
C GLY A 245 -7.42 10.84 11.59
N GLY A 246 -7.06 10.21 10.48
CA GLY A 246 -7.41 10.63 9.14
C GLY A 246 -6.23 10.71 8.19
N VAL A 247 -6.57 10.96 6.93
CA VAL A 247 -5.61 11.21 5.84
C VAL A 247 -5.76 12.64 5.38
N PHE A 248 -4.65 13.37 5.31
CA PHE A 248 -4.58 14.74 4.83
C PHE A 248 -3.78 14.78 3.53
N LYS A 249 -4.24 15.59 2.60
CA LYS A 249 -3.65 15.76 1.27
C LYS A 249 -3.15 17.19 1.07
N THR A 250 -2.02 17.31 0.41
CA THR A 250 -1.52 18.57 -0.17
C THR A 250 -1.43 18.41 -1.69
N THR A 251 -1.65 19.51 -2.42
CA THR A 251 -1.45 19.62 -3.87
C THR A 251 -0.61 20.86 -4.22
N ASP A 252 -0.01 21.46 -3.21
CA ASP A 252 0.84 22.66 -3.34
C ASP A 252 2.24 22.41 -2.74
N GLY A 253 2.65 21.15 -2.63
CA GLY A 253 3.96 20.76 -2.10
C GLY A 253 4.08 20.96 -0.60
N GLY A 254 2.97 20.87 0.14
CA GLY A 254 2.93 20.92 1.60
C GLY A 254 2.82 22.32 2.20
N TYR A 255 2.52 23.35 1.39
CA TYR A 255 2.23 24.71 1.91
C TYR A 255 0.87 24.77 2.60
N SER A 256 -0.09 23.99 2.11
CA SER A 256 -1.38 23.77 2.77
C SER A 256 -1.76 22.30 2.77
N TRP A 257 -2.58 21.92 3.74
CA TRP A 257 -3.04 20.55 3.92
C TRP A 257 -4.54 20.56 4.17
N LYS A 258 -5.25 19.69 3.48
CA LYS A 258 -6.71 19.53 3.63
C LYS A 258 -7.01 18.11 4.07
N GLU A 259 -7.97 17.97 4.99
CA GLU A 259 -8.52 16.67 5.32
C GLU A 259 -9.08 16.02 4.05
N HIS A 260 -8.66 14.81 3.79
CA HIS A 260 -9.00 14.12 2.56
C HIS A 260 -10.02 13.02 2.82
N TYR A 261 -9.70 12.06 3.71
CA TYR A 261 -10.60 10.96 4.05
C TYR A 261 -10.36 10.43 5.47
N TRP A 262 -11.30 9.62 5.95
CA TRP A 262 -11.16 8.69 7.06
C TRP A 262 -10.92 9.36 8.41
N ARG A 263 -11.66 10.40 8.70
CA ARG A 263 -11.59 11.13 9.97
C ARG A 263 -11.70 10.21 11.20
N ASP A 264 -12.55 9.21 11.10
CA ASP A 264 -12.84 8.27 12.19
C ASP A 264 -11.95 7.02 12.14
N THR A 265 -10.76 7.13 11.54
CA THR A 265 -9.80 6.04 11.42
C THR A 265 -8.40 6.51 11.75
N SER A 266 -7.67 5.74 12.54
CA SER A 266 -6.26 5.97 12.81
C SER A 266 -5.39 5.19 11.85
N PHE A 267 -4.33 5.83 11.35
CA PHE A 267 -3.37 5.21 10.43
C PHE A 267 -1.96 5.37 10.96
N TRP A 268 -1.13 4.34 10.74
CA TRP A 268 0.27 4.37 11.14
C TRP A 268 1.24 4.27 9.97
N ALA A 269 0.82 3.66 8.87
CA ALA A 269 1.65 3.45 7.70
C ALA A 269 0.98 3.96 6.42
N ILE A 270 1.77 4.53 5.54
CA ILE A 270 1.39 4.91 4.19
C ILE A 270 2.61 4.81 3.27
N CYS A 271 2.44 4.35 2.05
CA CYS A 271 3.47 4.44 1.02
C CYS A 271 2.86 4.64 -0.37
N PHE A 272 3.63 5.27 -1.26
CA PHE A 272 3.40 5.18 -2.69
C PHE A 272 3.97 3.86 -3.20
N ALA A 273 3.27 3.23 -4.12
CA ALA A 273 3.76 2.12 -4.92
C ALA A 273 3.76 2.56 -6.39
N GLU A 274 4.98 2.71 -6.92
CA GLU A 274 5.18 3.32 -8.23
C GLU A 274 4.83 2.33 -9.34
N LYS A 275 4.01 2.75 -10.30
CA LYS A 275 3.70 2.03 -11.53
C LYS A 275 4.00 2.92 -12.74
N PRO A 276 4.26 2.37 -13.94
CA PRO A 276 4.57 3.17 -15.11
C PRO A 276 3.55 4.26 -15.42
N GLN A 277 2.26 3.92 -15.42
CA GLN A 277 1.18 4.85 -15.76
C GLN A 277 0.73 5.67 -14.57
N GLN A 278 0.63 5.05 -13.39
CA GLN A 278 -0.02 5.65 -12.26
C GLN A 278 0.43 5.00 -10.95
N ASP A 279 0.77 5.83 -9.96
CA ASP A 279 1.12 5.35 -8.66
C ASP A 279 -0.12 4.89 -7.89
N LEU A 280 0.05 3.86 -7.07
CA LEU A 280 -0.92 3.46 -6.07
C LEU A 280 -0.51 4.00 -4.71
N ILE A 281 -1.48 4.17 -3.82
CA ILE A 281 -1.24 4.44 -2.40
C ILE A 281 -1.72 3.24 -1.60
N PHE A 282 -0.89 2.82 -0.67
CA PHE A 282 -1.25 1.85 0.35
C PHE A 282 -1.28 2.52 1.72
N LEU A 283 -2.33 2.26 2.47
CA LEU A 283 -2.55 2.77 3.83
C LEU A 283 -2.64 1.60 4.81
N GLY A 284 -1.96 1.70 5.93
CA GLY A 284 -2.02 0.72 7.02
C GLY A 284 -2.75 1.28 8.24
N GLY A 285 -3.80 0.58 8.66
CA GLY A 285 -4.61 0.94 9.82
C GLY A 285 -3.88 0.74 11.14
N PHE A 286 -4.29 1.50 12.14
CA PHE A 286 -3.86 1.41 13.53
C PHE A 286 -5.08 1.35 14.46
N SER A 287 -5.09 0.38 15.37
CA SER A 287 -6.12 0.24 16.40
C SER A 287 -5.46 0.13 17.77
N ASP A 288 -6.05 0.74 18.78
CA ASP A 288 -5.63 0.52 20.16
C ASP A 288 -5.90 -0.95 20.55
N ALA A 289 -4.92 -1.60 21.19
CA ALA A 289 -5.02 -3.00 21.61
C ALA A 289 -6.19 -3.26 22.58
N ASN A 290 -6.70 -2.23 23.22
CA ASN A 290 -7.84 -2.30 24.12
C ASN A 290 -9.18 -2.12 23.41
N ASP A 291 -9.19 -1.87 22.11
CA ASP A 291 -10.40 -1.59 21.37
C ASP A 291 -11.13 -2.86 20.95
N ILE A 292 -12.27 -3.11 21.56
CA ILE A 292 -13.17 -4.23 21.25
C ILE A 292 -13.96 -3.95 19.95
N ILE A 293 -13.91 -2.70 19.45
CA ILE A 293 -14.62 -2.27 18.25
C ILE A 293 -13.82 -2.71 17.00
N PRO A 294 -14.49 -3.25 15.94
CA PRO A 294 -13.83 -3.55 14.68
C PRO A 294 -13.31 -2.26 14.03
N GLY A 295 -12.12 -1.85 14.39
CA GLY A 295 -11.37 -0.86 13.63
C GLY A 295 -10.66 -1.55 12.46
N PRO A 296 -10.42 -0.86 11.35
CA PRO A 296 -9.76 -1.45 10.19
C PRO A 296 -8.25 -1.62 10.45
N GLY A 297 -7.89 -2.70 11.12
CA GLY A 297 -6.52 -3.22 11.06
C GLY A 297 -6.25 -3.78 9.66
N SER A 298 -6.66 -3.05 8.64
CA SER A 298 -6.63 -3.45 7.24
C SER A 298 -5.68 -2.56 6.45
N ILE A 299 -5.13 -3.11 5.39
CA ILE A 299 -4.41 -2.34 4.39
C ILE A 299 -5.42 -1.95 3.31
N MET A 300 -5.40 -0.67 2.97
CA MET A 300 -6.20 -0.11 1.90
C MET A 300 -5.32 0.26 0.73
N LYS A 301 -5.82 0.07 -0.48
CA LYS A 301 -5.17 0.44 -1.72
C LYS A 301 -6.05 1.45 -2.48
N SER A 302 -5.43 2.47 -3.04
CA SER A 302 -6.10 3.43 -3.90
C SER A 302 -5.25 3.78 -5.11
N ASP A 303 -5.90 3.98 -6.23
CA ASP A 303 -5.27 4.66 -7.34
C ASP A 303 -5.44 6.18 -7.22
N LEU A 304 -4.47 6.93 -7.73
CA LEU A 304 -4.47 8.40 -7.68
C LEU A 304 -5.24 9.05 -8.82
N SER A 305 -5.79 8.27 -9.76
CA SER A 305 -6.33 8.77 -11.04
C SER A 305 -7.63 9.49 -10.90
N SER A 306 -8.32 9.31 -9.82
CA SER A 306 -9.63 9.89 -9.67
C SER A 306 -9.71 10.73 -8.39
N SER A 307 -10.50 11.77 -8.44
CA SER A 307 -11.04 12.49 -7.28
C SER A 307 -11.84 11.56 -6.35
N VAL A 308 -11.73 10.26 -6.54
CA VAL A 308 -12.54 9.18 -6.03
C VAL A 308 -11.92 8.59 -4.78
N ARG A 309 -12.78 8.26 -3.87
CA ARG A 309 -12.68 7.42 -2.70
C ARG A 309 -11.46 6.51 -2.72
N MET A 310 -10.65 6.58 -1.69
CA MET A 310 -9.88 5.43 -1.27
C MET A 310 -10.91 4.37 -0.92
N GLU A 311 -11.11 3.41 -1.78
CA GLU A 311 -11.97 2.28 -1.50
C GLU A 311 -11.19 1.30 -0.63
N PHE A 312 -11.89 0.67 0.31
CA PHE A 312 -11.37 -0.55 0.91
C PHE A 312 -11.14 -1.50 -0.25
N ASP A 313 -9.97 -2.06 -0.34
CA ASP A 313 -9.77 -3.23 -1.15
C ASP A 313 -10.50 -4.38 -0.42
N ASP A 314 -11.81 -4.48 -0.64
CA ASP A 314 -12.66 -5.56 -0.12
C ASP A 314 -12.17 -6.93 -0.63
N GLU A 315 -11.26 -6.92 -1.60
CA GLU A 315 -10.60 -8.08 -2.16
C GLU A 315 -9.25 -8.38 -1.51
N ILE A 316 -8.92 -7.79 -0.35
CA ILE A 316 -7.85 -8.36 0.47
C ILE A 316 -8.45 -9.45 1.38
N PRO A 317 -8.79 -10.62 0.82
CA PRO A 317 -9.38 -11.72 1.59
C PRO A 317 -8.36 -12.35 2.54
N TRP A 318 -7.10 -11.95 2.45
CA TRP A 318 -6.02 -12.52 3.24
C TRP A 318 -6.12 -12.18 4.73
N PHE A 319 -6.75 -11.07 5.11
CA PHE A 319 -7.09 -10.81 6.51
C PHE A 319 -8.32 -11.58 6.98
N ILE A 320 -9.21 -11.96 6.07
CA ILE A 320 -10.50 -12.58 6.39
C ILE A 320 -10.49 -14.09 6.14
N ASN A 321 -9.78 -14.58 5.12
CA ASN A 321 -9.94 -15.95 4.60
C ASN A 321 -8.88 -16.96 5.00
N GLN A 322 -7.94 -16.66 5.87
CA GLN A 322 -6.97 -17.66 6.34
C GLN A 322 -7.45 -18.43 7.58
N GLY A 323 -8.76 -18.70 7.67
CA GLY A 323 -9.32 -19.70 8.59
C GLY A 323 -9.23 -19.38 10.07
N GLY A 324 -8.91 -18.15 10.44
CA GLY A 324 -8.84 -17.69 11.81
C GLY A 324 -9.32 -16.27 11.93
N ILE A 325 -10.01 -15.97 13.01
CA ILE A 325 -10.25 -14.60 13.45
C ILE A 325 -8.87 -13.95 13.57
N MET A 326 -8.46 -13.16 12.56
CA MET A 326 -7.24 -12.36 12.67
C MET A 326 -7.51 -11.35 13.78
N PRO A 327 -6.79 -11.40 14.89
CA PRO A 327 -6.85 -10.34 15.86
C PRO A 327 -6.42 -9.07 15.12
N ARG A 328 -7.12 -7.99 15.35
CA ARG A 328 -6.81 -6.65 14.88
C ARG A 328 -5.34 -6.39 15.08
N ARG A 329 -4.61 -6.15 14.02
CA ARG A 329 -3.15 -6.01 14.08
C ARG A 329 -2.75 -4.72 13.42
N ASN A 330 -1.99 -3.95 14.14
CA ASN A 330 -1.45 -2.69 13.65
C ASN A 330 -0.51 -2.94 12.48
N VAL A 331 -0.66 -2.12 11.45
CA VAL A 331 0.28 -2.06 10.32
C VAL A 331 1.28 -0.96 10.63
N TRP A 332 2.46 -1.34 11.07
CA TRP A 332 3.49 -0.42 11.55
C TRP A 332 4.27 0.24 10.43
N MET A 333 4.48 -0.47 9.32
CA MET A 333 5.24 0.06 8.19
C MET A 333 4.80 -0.56 6.88
N LEU A 334 4.77 0.26 5.85
CA LEU A 334 4.58 -0.13 4.46
C LEU A 334 5.77 0.33 3.64
N ARG A 335 6.29 -0.53 2.79
CA ARG A 335 7.37 -0.26 1.84
C ARG A 335 7.05 -0.83 0.49
N SER A 336 7.25 -0.05 -0.56
CA SER A 336 7.15 -0.53 -1.92
C SER A 336 8.52 -0.58 -2.59
N VAL A 337 8.66 -1.53 -3.49
CA VAL A 337 9.82 -1.66 -4.38
C VAL A 337 9.39 -2.30 -5.68
N ASN A 338 9.91 -1.81 -6.78
CA ASN A 338 9.77 -2.47 -8.07
C ASN A 338 10.95 -3.42 -8.27
N PHE A 339 10.65 -4.67 -8.55
CA PHE A 339 11.66 -5.70 -8.77
C PHE A 339 11.28 -6.58 -9.96
N SER A 340 12.15 -6.64 -10.95
CA SER A 340 11.83 -7.25 -12.24
C SER A 340 10.59 -6.59 -12.87
N ASN A 341 9.56 -7.37 -13.10
CA ASN A 341 8.28 -6.92 -13.69
C ASN A 341 7.16 -6.80 -12.66
N ASP A 342 7.51 -6.82 -11.37
CA ASP A 342 6.53 -6.79 -10.29
C ASP A 342 6.68 -5.53 -9.44
N MET A 343 5.55 -4.98 -9.06
CA MET A 343 5.43 -4.04 -7.96
C MET A 343 5.21 -4.85 -6.69
N LEU A 344 6.11 -4.70 -5.74
CA LEU A 344 6.04 -5.38 -4.45
C LEU A 344 5.73 -4.35 -3.36
N VAL A 345 4.78 -4.66 -2.48
CA VAL A 345 4.54 -3.88 -1.26
C VAL A 345 4.68 -4.80 -0.06
N TYR A 346 5.53 -4.41 0.86
CA TYR A 346 5.75 -5.15 2.10
C TYR A 346 5.04 -4.46 3.25
N ALA A 347 4.39 -5.27 4.09
CA ALA A 347 3.69 -4.82 5.27
C ALA A 347 4.28 -5.44 6.53
N ALA A 348 4.83 -4.59 7.39
CA ALA A 348 5.27 -4.94 8.73
C ALA A 348 4.11 -4.76 9.70
N THR A 349 3.70 -5.85 10.36
CA THR A 349 2.52 -5.86 11.23
C THR A 349 2.77 -6.62 12.53
N GLU A 350 1.91 -6.45 13.51
CA GLU A 350 1.92 -7.27 14.72
C GLU A 350 1.54 -8.73 14.47
N ALA A 351 0.86 -9.02 13.34
CA ALA A 351 0.45 -10.37 12.97
C ALA A 351 1.48 -11.10 12.10
N GLY A 352 2.57 -10.42 11.75
CA GLY A 352 3.59 -10.99 10.88
C GLY A 352 4.04 -10.04 9.79
N PHE A 353 4.73 -10.60 8.83
CA PHE A 353 5.30 -9.89 7.71
C PHE A 353 4.69 -10.41 6.40
N TYR A 354 4.23 -9.49 5.58
CA TYR A 354 3.46 -9.80 4.37
C TYR A 354 4.04 -9.11 3.15
N ARG A 355 3.83 -9.70 1.99
CA ARG A 355 4.19 -9.13 0.69
C ARG A 355 2.99 -9.16 -0.24
N TYR A 356 2.65 -8.02 -0.79
CA TYR A 356 1.78 -7.87 -1.94
C TYR A 356 2.61 -7.90 -3.21
N THR A 357 2.16 -8.61 -4.22
CA THR A 357 2.80 -8.70 -5.52
C THR A 357 1.78 -8.37 -6.61
N GLU A 358 2.10 -7.42 -7.46
CA GLU A 358 1.30 -7.06 -8.63
C GLU A 358 2.23 -6.85 -9.83
N SER A 359 1.92 -7.48 -10.97
CA SER A 359 2.75 -7.31 -12.17
C SER A 359 2.69 -5.87 -12.68
N THR A 360 3.86 -5.31 -13.01
CA THR A 360 3.98 -4.00 -13.66
C THR A 360 3.91 -4.10 -15.19
N VAL A 361 4.01 -5.31 -15.73
CA VAL A 361 3.86 -5.57 -17.15
C VAL A 361 2.38 -5.58 -17.48
N GLN A 362 1.98 -4.73 -18.40
CA GLN A 362 0.68 -4.85 -19.03
C GLN A 362 0.66 -6.16 -19.82
N VAL A 363 -0.11 -7.12 -19.36
CA VAL A 363 -0.51 -8.20 -20.23
C VAL A 363 -1.51 -7.56 -21.20
N GLU A 364 -1.06 -7.24 -22.41
CA GLU A 364 -2.02 -7.11 -23.52
C GLU A 364 -2.68 -8.48 -23.65
N GLU A 365 -3.78 -8.67 -22.93
CA GLU A 365 -4.72 -9.67 -23.38
C GLU A 365 -5.16 -9.18 -24.75
N LYS A 366 -4.66 -9.85 -25.80
CA LYS A 366 -5.34 -9.81 -27.07
C LYS A 366 -6.77 -10.25 -26.76
N GLU A 367 -7.67 -9.29 -26.65
CA GLU A 367 -9.08 -9.60 -26.58
C GLU A 367 -9.37 -10.47 -27.82
N GLN A 368 -9.55 -11.75 -27.57
CA GLN A 368 -10.31 -12.53 -28.53
C GLN A 368 -11.72 -12.00 -28.40
N VAL A 369 -12.08 -11.08 -29.30
CA VAL A 369 -13.46 -10.63 -29.47
C VAL A 369 -14.29 -11.89 -29.67
N GLN A 370 -14.99 -12.29 -28.62
CA GLN A 370 -15.88 -13.43 -28.69
C GLN A 370 -17.16 -12.90 -29.35
N GLU A 371 -17.26 -13.05 -30.66
CA GLU A 371 -18.46 -12.74 -31.38
C GLU A 371 -19.48 -13.85 -31.14
N TYR A 372 -20.66 -13.45 -30.70
CA TYR A 372 -21.81 -14.33 -30.61
C TYR A 372 -22.79 -13.99 -31.69
N PHE A 373 -23.29 -15.01 -32.35
CA PHE A 373 -24.31 -14.86 -33.40
C PHE A 373 -25.63 -15.41 -32.89
N ILE A 374 -26.68 -14.60 -32.99
CA ILE A 374 -28.04 -15.02 -32.69
C ILE A 374 -28.73 -15.32 -34.01
N ASN A 375 -29.20 -16.55 -34.16
CA ASN A 375 -30.03 -16.95 -35.29
C ASN A 375 -31.32 -17.62 -34.79
N GLY A 376 -32.40 -16.87 -34.73
CA GLY A 376 -33.64 -17.30 -34.10
C GLY A 376 -33.47 -17.57 -32.61
N LEU A 377 -33.62 -18.82 -32.17
CA LEU A 377 -33.47 -19.26 -30.81
C LEU A 377 -32.11 -19.96 -30.54
N THR A 378 -31.14 -19.72 -31.40
CA THR A 378 -29.80 -20.32 -31.27
C THR A 378 -28.74 -19.24 -31.00
N LEU A 379 -27.93 -19.41 -30.02
CA LEU A 379 -26.74 -18.62 -29.73
C LEU A 379 -25.50 -19.42 -30.12
N ARG A 380 -24.63 -18.87 -30.94
CA ARG A 380 -23.36 -19.46 -31.37
C ARG A 380 -22.18 -18.58 -30.94
N SER A 381 -21.10 -19.21 -30.54
CA SER A 381 -19.81 -18.55 -30.30
C SER A 381 -18.92 -18.70 -31.53
N ASN A 382 -18.26 -17.62 -31.94
CA ASN A 382 -17.27 -17.61 -33.04
C ASN A 382 -15.85 -18.00 -32.55
N SER A 383 -15.72 -18.50 -31.32
CA SER A 383 -14.44 -18.95 -30.79
C SER A 383 -14.01 -20.23 -31.53
N ALA A 384 -12.75 -20.25 -32.01
CA ALA A 384 -12.11 -21.43 -32.61
C ALA A 384 -11.91 -22.60 -31.63
N ILE A 385 -12.19 -22.38 -30.35
CA ILE A 385 -12.11 -23.37 -29.28
C ILE A 385 -13.53 -23.80 -28.93
N ASN A 386 -13.77 -25.10 -28.77
CA ASN A 386 -15.04 -25.65 -28.27
C ASN A 386 -15.30 -25.15 -26.84
N THR A 387 -15.90 -23.96 -26.75
CA THR A 387 -16.16 -23.31 -25.47
C THR A 387 -17.49 -23.80 -24.92
N THR A 388 -17.50 -24.29 -23.69
CA THR A 388 -18.74 -24.66 -23.01
C THR A 388 -19.47 -23.38 -22.58
N MET A 389 -20.70 -23.21 -23.06
CA MET A 389 -21.60 -22.12 -22.68
C MET A 389 -22.66 -22.63 -21.70
N ASN A 390 -22.86 -21.90 -20.61
CA ASN A 390 -23.90 -22.17 -19.63
C ASN A 390 -24.99 -21.14 -19.71
N ILE A 391 -26.24 -21.57 -19.82
CA ILE A 391 -27.42 -20.72 -19.67
C ILE A 391 -27.90 -20.87 -18.23
N SER A 392 -28.02 -19.75 -17.54
CA SER A 392 -28.58 -19.71 -16.19
C SER A 392 -29.77 -18.74 -16.08
N SER A 393 -30.61 -19.01 -15.12
CA SER A 393 -31.61 -18.03 -14.65
C SER A 393 -30.92 -16.88 -13.91
N ILE A 394 -31.62 -15.75 -13.73
CA ILE A 394 -31.09 -14.55 -13.05
C ILE A 394 -30.67 -14.79 -11.60
N ASP A 395 -31.19 -15.84 -10.96
CA ASP A 395 -30.78 -16.29 -9.63
C ASP A 395 -29.56 -17.23 -9.65
N GLY A 396 -28.91 -17.42 -10.81
CA GLY A 396 -27.67 -18.17 -10.98
C GLY A 396 -27.82 -19.68 -11.16
N ARG A 397 -29.03 -20.22 -11.25
CA ARG A 397 -29.27 -21.65 -11.48
C ARG A 397 -28.96 -21.99 -12.93
N ILE A 398 -28.04 -22.91 -13.20
CA ILE A 398 -27.73 -23.40 -14.54
C ILE A 398 -28.93 -24.22 -15.05
N LEU A 399 -29.46 -23.80 -16.18
CA LEU A 399 -30.61 -24.42 -16.84
C LEU A 399 -30.19 -25.29 -18.02
N LYS A 400 -29.13 -24.88 -18.72
CA LYS A 400 -28.66 -25.58 -19.92
C LYS A 400 -27.17 -25.32 -20.16
N THR A 401 -26.50 -26.29 -20.78
CA THR A 401 -25.09 -26.20 -21.20
C THR A 401 -24.96 -26.70 -22.63
N GLY A 402 -24.13 -26.04 -23.42
CA GLY A 402 -23.79 -26.45 -24.79
C GLY A 402 -22.36 -26.09 -25.16
N ILE A 403 -21.80 -26.75 -26.16
CA ILE A 403 -20.45 -26.52 -26.66
C ILE A 403 -20.51 -25.84 -28.02
N GLY A 404 -19.97 -24.64 -28.16
CA GLY A 404 -19.98 -23.86 -29.37
C GLY A 404 -21.34 -23.25 -29.76
N GLU A 405 -22.44 -23.89 -29.41
CA GLU A 405 -23.80 -23.35 -29.61
C GLU A 405 -24.76 -23.79 -28.49
N VAL A 406 -25.77 -22.98 -28.24
CA VAL A 406 -26.86 -23.30 -27.32
C VAL A 406 -28.20 -22.93 -27.90
N LEU A 407 -29.17 -23.86 -27.75
CA LEU A 407 -30.57 -23.68 -28.21
C LEU A 407 -31.45 -23.24 -27.05
N PHE A 408 -32.32 -22.26 -27.30
CA PHE A 408 -33.25 -21.68 -26.31
C PHE A 408 -34.72 -22.13 -26.53
N HIS A 409 -35.00 -22.98 -27.52
CA HIS A 409 -36.38 -23.32 -27.92
C HIS A 409 -37.23 -23.97 -26.83
N ASP A 410 -36.59 -24.75 -25.96
CA ASP A 410 -37.20 -25.48 -24.87
C ASP A 410 -37.20 -24.70 -23.51
N LEU A 411 -36.68 -23.49 -23.47
CA LEU A 411 -36.80 -22.61 -22.33
C LEU A 411 -38.05 -21.75 -22.40
N SER A 412 -38.61 -21.38 -21.27
CA SER A 412 -39.72 -20.44 -21.20
C SER A 412 -39.31 -19.03 -21.66
N ASP A 413 -40.28 -18.17 -21.95
CA ASP A 413 -39.97 -16.75 -22.16
C ASP A 413 -39.41 -16.14 -20.85
N GLY A 414 -38.36 -15.33 -20.96
CA GLY A 414 -37.69 -14.78 -19.81
C GLY A 414 -36.31 -14.23 -20.10
N VAL A 415 -35.65 -13.77 -19.03
CA VAL A 415 -34.27 -13.24 -19.05
C VAL A 415 -33.32 -14.32 -18.62
N TYR A 416 -32.22 -14.47 -19.36
CA TYR A 416 -31.23 -15.49 -19.15
C TYR A 416 -29.81 -14.90 -19.13
N LEU A 417 -28.97 -15.43 -18.27
CA LEU A 417 -27.54 -15.16 -18.24
C LEU A 417 -26.80 -16.26 -19.01
N VAL A 418 -25.91 -15.87 -19.92
CA VAL A 418 -25.04 -16.80 -20.63
C VAL A 418 -23.61 -16.53 -20.22
N SER A 419 -22.96 -17.53 -19.64
CA SER A 419 -21.55 -17.51 -19.27
C SER A 419 -20.78 -18.64 -19.97
N ASN A 420 -19.47 -18.49 -20.11
CA ASN A 420 -18.62 -19.57 -20.58
C ASN A 420 -17.74 -20.12 -19.45
N SER A 421 -17.34 -21.39 -19.55
CA SER A 421 -16.58 -22.09 -18.52
C SER A 421 -15.06 -21.78 -18.53
N VAL A 422 -14.57 -21.08 -19.53
CA VAL A 422 -13.12 -20.92 -19.77
C VAL A 422 -12.56 -19.59 -19.27
N LYS A 423 -13.41 -18.58 -19.11
CA LYS A 423 -13.01 -17.26 -18.57
C LYS A 423 -14.13 -16.64 -17.74
N GLN A 424 -13.73 -15.87 -16.73
CA GLN A 424 -14.60 -14.91 -16.01
C GLN A 424 -14.99 -13.73 -16.91
N SER A 425 -15.56 -14.00 -18.09
CA SER A 425 -16.21 -12.96 -18.88
C SER A 425 -17.54 -12.62 -18.23
N LEU A 426 -17.91 -11.35 -18.24
CA LEU A 426 -19.23 -10.91 -17.78
C LEU A 426 -20.32 -11.72 -18.52
N PRO A 427 -21.32 -12.23 -17.82
CA PRO A 427 -22.38 -12.99 -18.45
C PRO A 427 -23.18 -12.10 -19.41
N ILE A 428 -23.53 -12.66 -20.56
CA ILE A 428 -24.42 -11.97 -21.52
C ILE A 428 -25.86 -12.12 -21.04
N LEU A 429 -26.58 -11.00 -20.97
CA LEU A 429 -27.98 -11.01 -20.64
C LEU A 429 -28.81 -11.12 -21.92
N LEU A 430 -29.61 -12.17 -22.02
CA LEU A 430 -30.50 -12.40 -23.16
C LEU A 430 -31.97 -12.40 -22.73
N LEU A 431 -32.82 -11.77 -23.52
CA LEU A 431 -34.27 -11.85 -23.37
C LEU A 431 -34.85 -12.80 -24.47
N LYS A 432 -35.49 -13.87 -24.02
CA LYS A 432 -36.28 -14.76 -24.88
C LYS A 432 -37.73 -14.35 -24.81
N MET A 433 -38.33 -14.08 -25.97
CA MET A 433 -39.76 -13.84 -26.13
C MET A 433 -40.29 -14.67 -27.30
N SER A 434 -41.12 -15.65 -27.02
CA SER A 434 -41.70 -16.57 -27.99
C SER A 434 -40.65 -17.21 -28.92
N ASN A 435 -40.52 -16.73 -30.13
CA ASN A 435 -39.60 -17.28 -31.15
C ASN A 435 -38.36 -16.38 -31.44
N GLN A 436 -38.05 -15.46 -30.53
CA GLN A 436 -36.90 -14.55 -30.67
C GLN A 436 -36.04 -14.46 -29.45
N LEU A 437 -34.75 -14.35 -29.67
CA LEU A 437 -33.74 -13.98 -28.66
C LEU A 437 -33.30 -12.55 -28.91
N ASN A 438 -33.28 -11.74 -27.86
CA ASN A 438 -32.81 -10.36 -27.88
C ASN A 438 -31.72 -10.17 -26.87
N LEU A 439 -30.67 -9.46 -27.26
CA LEU A 439 -29.60 -9.08 -26.36
C LEU A 439 -30.08 -7.92 -25.49
N LEU A 440 -30.06 -8.07 -24.18
CA LEU A 440 -30.22 -6.98 -23.23
C LEU A 440 -28.83 -6.51 -22.82
N ILE A 441 -28.46 -5.30 -23.19
CA ILE A 441 -27.19 -4.70 -22.78
C ILE A 441 -27.35 -4.31 -21.30
N GLY A 442 -26.60 -4.99 -20.42
CA GLY A 442 -26.43 -4.53 -19.06
C GLY A 442 -25.52 -3.30 -19.06
N SER A 443 -25.98 -2.22 -18.46
CA SER A 443 -25.23 -0.99 -18.19
C SER A 443 -24.20 -1.20 -17.09
#